data_a9bc997456745c1d1990f567963b6424
#
_entry.id   a9bc997456745c1d1990f567963b6424
#
_cell.length_a   1.000
_cell.length_b   1.000
_cell.length_c   1.000
_cell.angle_alpha   90.00
_cell.angle_beta   90.00
_cell.angle_gamma   90.00
#
_symmetry.space_group_name_H-M   'P 1'
#
loop_
_entity.id
_entity.type
_entity.pdbx_description
1 polymer ?
#
loop_
_entity_poly.entity_id
_entity_poly.type
_entity_poly.pdbx_seq_one_letter_code
_entity_poly.pdbx_strand_id
1 'polypeptide(L)'
;MSNDELKEDPEVSIIIPTYNRSEMLCSALGSALGQTYTNFECIVVNDGSTDDTDLELAKFSDKRIRILHQDNQGVSSARNFAIRESCGKYIALLDSDDEWLPEKLDLQLSFMKSESLDICQTNETWVRNGKQVKQSKKYRKPSGMFFEQSLETCLISPSCTMFNRKFWDSVGPFDENMPACEDYDLWIRSGFKFPVGLLEDRLTIKHGGRPDQLTNRVASFDLYRIYSIIKLLHSKELGPDELELAKSELQRKVGYFLGGCMKRGKVEQAERVEIVVEAVLNGQSVAPADVLAGQKIFRG
;
A
#
# COMPACT_ATOMS: atom_id res chain seq x y z
N MET A 1 -16.31 -25.12 36.96
CA MET A 1 -15.20 -24.15 36.96
C MET A 1 -14.95 -23.85 35.50
N SER A 2 -15.46 -22.71 35.02
CA SER A 2 -15.29 -22.26 33.65
C SER A 2 -13.85 -21.75 33.50
N ASN A 3 -13.03 -22.48 32.74
CA ASN A 3 -11.78 -21.97 32.24
C ASN A 3 -12.14 -20.90 31.18
N ASP A 4 -12.36 -19.67 31.61
CA ASP A 4 -12.08 -18.51 30.79
C ASP A 4 -10.55 -18.44 30.67
N GLU A 5 -9.99 -19.16 29.69
CA GLU A 5 -8.66 -18.86 29.20
C GLU A 5 -8.73 -17.38 28.74
N LEU A 6 -8.03 -16.53 29.47
CA LEU A 6 -7.81 -15.15 29.09
C LEU A 6 -7.25 -15.20 27.65
N LYS A 7 -8.09 -14.91 26.66
CA LYS A 7 -7.62 -14.72 25.28
C LYS A 7 -6.62 -13.59 25.33
N GLU A 8 -5.34 -13.90 25.18
CA GLU A 8 -4.35 -12.85 24.92
C GLU A 8 -4.79 -12.10 23.66
N ASP A 9 -4.83 -10.78 23.75
CA ASP A 9 -5.08 -9.95 22.57
C ASP A 9 -4.06 -10.30 21.49
N PRO A 10 -4.46 -10.36 20.21
CA PRO A 10 -3.54 -10.69 19.13
C PRO A 10 -2.40 -9.67 19.06
N GLU A 11 -1.18 -10.16 18.90
CA GLU A 11 -0.03 -9.26 18.76
C GLU A 11 0.06 -8.65 17.36
N VAL A 12 -0.36 -9.40 16.33
CA VAL A 12 -0.35 -8.96 14.92
C VAL A 12 -1.76 -8.97 14.36
N SER A 13 -2.13 -7.92 13.64
CA SER A 13 -3.33 -7.90 12.79
C SER A 13 -2.91 -8.01 11.33
N ILE A 14 -3.34 -9.08 10.66
CA ILE A 14 -3.18 -9.25 9.21
C ILE A 14 -4.38 -8.59 8.53
N ILE A 15 -4.11 -7.71 7.57
CA ILE A 15 -5.14 -6.94 6.85
C ILE A 15 -5.17 -7.39 5.40
N ILE A 16 -6.31 -7.93 4.95
CA ILE A 16 -6.53 -8.43 3.59
C ILE A 16 -7.73 -7.72 2.97
N PRO A 17 -7.53 -6.67 2.16
CA PRO A 17 -8.61 -6.10 1.36
C PRO A 17 -8.89 -7.00 0.14
N THR A 18 -10.16 -7.19 -0.21
CA THR A 18 -10.54 -7.96 -1.40
C THR A 18 -11.72 -7.34 -2.13
N TYR A 19 -11.69 -7.42 -3.46
CA TYR A 19 -12.78 -7.04 -4.35
C TYR A 19 -12.75 -7.88 -5.63
N ASN A 20 -13.78 -8.70 -5.86
CA ASN A 20 -13.93 -9.55 -7.04
C ASN A 20 -12.68 -10.42 -7.33
N ARG A 21 -12.22 -11.18 -6.33
CA ARG A 21 -11.00 -12.01 -6.39
C ARG A 21 -11.13 -13.33 -5.64
N SER A 22 -12.29 -13.97 -5.74
CA SER A 22 -12.66 -15.18 -4.98
C SER A 22 -11.58 -16.27 -4.98
N GLU A 23 -11.04 -16.65 -6.15
CA GLU A 23 -10.04 -17.72 -6.26
C GLU A 23 -8.68 -17.33 -5.61
N MET A 24 -8.22 -16.10 -5.85
CA MET A 24 -6.91 -15.66 -5.33
C MET A 24 -6.94 -15.42 -3.84
N LEU A 25 -8.05 -14.90 -3.34
CA LEU A 25 -8.25 -14.69 -1.91
C LEU A 25 -8.06 -15.98 -1.11
N CYS A 26 -8.51 -17.12 -1.64
CA CYS A 26 -8.31 -18.41 -0.97
C CYS A 26 -6.82 -18.74 -0.75
N SER A 27 -5.97 -18.48 -1.74
CA SER A 27 -4.52 -18.66 -1.61
C SER A 27 -3.90 -17.69 -0.62
N ALA A 28 -4.24 -16.40 -0.74
CA ALA A 28 -3.76 -15.36 0.18
C ALA A 28 -4.16 -15.65 1.64
N LEU A 29 -5.45 -15.91 1.89
CA LEU A 29 -5.97 -16.23 3.22
C LEU A 29 -5.38 -17.55 3.75
N GLY A 30 -5.27 -18.58 2.92
CA GLY A 30 -4.63 -19.85 3.29
C GLY A 30 -3.17 -19.64 3.73
N SER A 31 -2.41 -18.81 3.01
CA SER A 31 -1.01 -18.48 3.35
C SER A 31 -0.88 -17.68 4.67
N ALA A 32 -1.85 -16.80 4.95
CA ALA A 32 -1.93 -16.05 6.20
C ALA A 32 -2.25 -16.97 7.40
N LEU A 33 -3.19 -17.89 7.24
CA LEU A 33 -3.58 -18.84 8.30
C LEU A 33 -2.50 -19.90 8.55
N GLY A 34 -1.71 -20.23 7.53
CA GLY A 34 -0.60 -21.18 7.60
C GLY A 34 0.69 -20.64 8.21
N GLN A 35 0.69 -19.45 8.80
CA GLN A 35 1.88 -18.87 9.43
C GLN A 35 2.30 -19.67 10.66
N THR A 36 3.63 -19.82 10.87
CA THR A 36 4.20 -20.48 12.06
C THR A 36 3.95 -19.69 13.35
N TYR A 37 3.96 -18.35 13.26
CA TYR A 37 3.51 -17.49 14.34
C TYR A 37 1.99 -17.53 14.47
N THR A 38 1.45 -17.77 15.65
CA THR A 38 0.02 -18.07 15.85
C THR A 38 -0.77 -16.99 16.58
N ASN A 39 -0.11 -16.06 17.29
CA ASN A 39 -0.79 -14.99 18.04
C ASN A 39 -1.14 -13.80 17.13
N PHE A 40 -2.10 -14.00 16.22
CA PHE A 40 -2.59 -12.97 15.31
C PHE A 40 -4.10 -13.09 15.11
N GLU A 41 -4.70 -11.98 14.65
CA GLU A 41 -6.00 -11.94 13.97
C GLU A 41 -5.81 -11.70 12.48
N CYS A 42 -6.76 -12.16 11.67
CA CYS A 42 -6.77 -11.94 10.23
C CYS A 42 -8.09 -11.25 9.85
N ILE A 43 -8.03 -10.00 9.44
CA ILE A 43 -9.19 -9.20 9.06
C ILE A 43 -9.26 -9.12 7.54
N VAL A 44 -10.28 -9.77 6.98
CA VAL A 44 -10.60 -9.68 5.55
C VAL A 44 -11.70 -8.64 5.37
N VAL A 45 -11.48 -7.65 4.52
CA VAL A 45 -12.52 -6.69 4.13
C VAL A 45 -12.98 -6.99 2.72
N ASN A 46 -14.23 -7.46 2.60
CA ASN A 46 -14.91 -7.56 1.31
C ASN A 46 -15.43 -6.16 0.93
N ASP A 47 -14.80 -5.54 -0.05
CA ASP A 47 -15.10 -4.20 -0.54
C ASP A 47 -16.22 -4.22 -1.61
N GLY A 48 -17.34 -4.88 -1.29
CA GLY A 48 -18.53 -4.93 -2.14
C GLY A 48 -18.39 -5.85 -3.36
N SER A 49 -17.73 -7.02 -3.20
CA SER A 49 -17.62 -8.00 -4.28
C SER A 49 -18.97 -8.49 -4.78
N THR A 50 -19.06 -8.75 -6.08
CA THR A 50 -20.23 -9.28 -6.79
C THR A 50 -20.01 -10.68 -7.38
N ASP A 51 -18.82 -11.24 -7.19
CA ASP A 51 -18.44 -12.60 -7.54
C ASP A 51 -18.65 -13.58 -6.36
N ASP A 52 -18.11 -14.77 -6.45
CA ASP A 52 -18.22 -15.81 -5.42
C ASP A 52 -17.34 -15.55 -4.16
N THR A 53 -16.82 -14.34 -3.94
CA THR A 53 -15.95 -14.02 -2.80
C THR A 53 -16.55 -14.42 -1.45
N ASP A 54 -17.83 -14.10 -1.19
CA ASP A 54 -18.48 -14.47 0.07
C ASP A 54 -18.68 -15.99 0.22
N LEU A 55 -18.94 -16.68 -0.88
CA LEU A 55 -19.06 -18.15 -0.90
C LEU A 55 -17.70 -18.81 -0.57
N GLU A 56 -16.61 -18.26 -1.08
CA GLU A 56 -15.28 -18.76 -0.79
C GLU A 56 -14.88 -18.45 0.67
N LEU A 57 -15.14 -17.25 1.16
CA LEU A 57 -14.88 -16.87 2.56
C LEU A 57 -15.64 -17.76 3.55
N ALA A 58 -16.88 -18.17 3.24
CA ALA A 58 -17.69 -19.03 4.10
C ALA A 58 -17.10 -20.43 4.30
N LYS A 59 -16.13 -20.87 3.49
CA LYS A 59 -15.44 -22.16 3.64
C LYS A 59 -14.38 -22.15 4.75
N PHE A 60 -13.96 -20.99 5.20
CA PHE A 60 -12.97 -20.84 6.25
C PHE A 60 -13.64 -20.75 7.62
N SER A 61 -13.24 -21.63 8.52
CA SER A 61 -13.81 -21.72 9.89
C SER A 61 -12.81 -21.40 11.00
N ASP A 62 -11.65 -20.81 10.66
CA ASP A 62 -10.61 -20.45 11.64
C ASP A 62 -11.08 -19.28 12.51
N LYS A 63 -11.00 -19.43 13.85
CA LYS A 63 -11.43 -18.43 14.83
C LYS A 63 -10.64 -17.12 14.81
N ARG A 64 -9.49 -17.11 14.16
CA ARG A 64 -8.64 -15.91 13.99
C ARG A 64 -9.15 -14.99 12.88
N ILE A 65 -10.07 -15.47 12.01
CA ILE A 65 -10.61 -14.70 10.91
C ILE A 65 -11.74 -13.81 11.40
N ARG A 66 -11.71 -12.57 10.96
CA ARG A 66 -12.83 -11.61 11.01
C ARG A 66 -13.12 -11.13 9.62
N ILE A 67 -14.35 -11.29 9.15
CA ILE A 67 -14.79 -10.82 7.83
C ILE A 67 -15.60 -9.55 8.05
N LEU A 68 -15.20 -8.48 7.39
CA LEU A 68 -15.91 -7.20 7.37
C LEU A 68 -16.38 -6.91 5.95
N HIS A 69 -17.52 -6.22 5.84
CA HIS A 69 -18.12 -5.85 4.55
C HIS A 69 -18.30 -4.35 4.48
N GLN A 70 -18.08 -3.78 3.32
CA GLN A 70 -18.45 -2.42 2.97
C GLN A 70 -18.90 -2.35 1.51
N ASP A 71 -19.63 -1.30 1.14
CA ASP A 71 -19.84 -0.98 -0.27
C ASP A 71 -18.51 -0.62 -0.92
N ASN A 72 -18.34 -0.87 -2.22
CA ASN A 72 -17.08 -0.63 -2.90
C ASN A 72 -16.63 0.84 -2.77
N GLN A 73 -15.56 1.06 -2.00
CA GLN A 73 -14.94 2.35 -1.75
C GLN A 73 -13.44 2.35 -2.10
N GLY A 74 -12.92 1.21 -2.57
CA GLY A 74 -11.53 1.05 -2.98
C GLY A 74 -10.60 0.56 -1.87
N VAL A 75 -9.42 0.13 -2.29
CA VAL A 75 -8.42 -0.53 -1.43
C VAL A 75 -7.96 0.30 -0.23
N SER A 76 -7.86 1.62 -0.38
CA SER A 76 -7.51 2.54 0.71
C SER A 76 -8.55 2.49 1.82
N SER A 77 -9.84 2.61 1.48
CA SER A 77 -10.94 2.56 2.43
C SER A 77 -11.01 1.20 3.12
N ALA A 78 -10.87 0.11 2.37
CA ALA A 78 -10.87 -1.24 2.92
C ALA A 78 -9.72 -1.47 3.92
N ARG A 79 -8.49 -1.03 3.58
CA ARG A 79 -7.36 -1.12 4.52
C ARG A 79 -7.57 -0.25 5.76
N ASN A 80 -8.01 1.00 5.58
CA ASN A 80 -8.29 1.91 6.70
C ASN A 80 -9.38 1.33 7.62
N PHE A 81 -10.44 0.77 7.07
CA PHE A 81 -11.52 0.15 7.83
C PHE A 81 -10.97 -1.03 8.66
N ALA A 82 -10.24 -1.95 8.02
CA ALA A 82 -9.65 -3.08 8.74
C ALA A 82 -8.69 -2.65 9.86
N ILE A 83 -7.85 -1.63 9.62
CA ILE A 83 -6.89 -1.14 10.61
C ILE A 83 -7.60 -0.48 11.81
N ARG A 84 -8.70 0.24 11.59
CA ARG A 84 -9.53 0.79 12.68
C ARG A 84 -10.15 -0.30 13.55
N GLU A 85 -10.60 -1.38 12.92
CA GLU A 85 -11.24 -2.51 13.61
C GLU A 85 -10.23 -3.49 14.24
N SER A 86 -8.95 -3.33 13.95
CA SER A 86 -7.89 -4.23 14.40
C SER A 86 -7.35 -3.87 15.78
N CYS A 87 -6.94 -4.87 16.56
CA CYS A 87 -6.42 -4.68 17.92
C CYS A 87 -4.94 -5.07 18.10
N GLY A 88 -4.32 -5.70 17.12
CA GLY A 88 -2.90 -6.06 17.19
C GLY A 88 -1.97 -4.86 17.33
N LYS A 89 -0.87 -5.04 18.04
CA LYS A 89 0.18 -4.02 18.19
C LYS A 89 0.92 -3.74 16.88
N TYR A 90 1.03 -4.77 16.06
CA TYR A 90 1.65 -4.71 14.74
C TYR A 90 0.59 -4.98 13.67
N ILE A 91 0.72 -4.31 12.55
CA ILE A 91 -0.15 -4.41 11.39
C ILE A 91 0.67 -4.97 10.23
N ALA A 92 0.22 -6.06 9.63
CA ALA A 92 0.82 -6.67 8.46
C ALA A 92 -0.19 -6.63 7.30
N LEU A 93 0.22 -6.08 6.17
CA LEU A 93 -0.64 -5.95 4.99
C LEU A 93 -0.43 -7.13 4.06
N LEU A 94 -1.51 -7.69 3.51
CA LEU A 94 -1.47 -8.72 2.48
C LEU A 94 -2.53 -8.42 1.42
N ASP A 95 -2.11 -8.19 0.19
CA ASP A 95 -3.02 -8.04 -0.93
C ASP A 95 -3.63 -9.41 -1.29
N SER A 96 -4.91 -9.43 -1.64
CA SER A 96 -5.67 -10.67 -1.90
C SER A 96 -5.18 -11.49 -3.10
N ASP A 97 -4.17 -11.02 -3.81
CA ASP A 97 -3.53 -11.69 -4.94
C ASP A 97 -2.06 -12.08 -4.70
N ASP A 98 -1.55 -11.90 -3.48
CA ASP A 98 -0.21 -12.29 -3.06
C ASP A 98 -0.26 -13.41 -2.01
N GLU A 99 0.87 -14.06 -1.75
CA GLU A 99 1.00 -15.14 -0.79
C GLU A 99 2.23 -14.95 0.11
N TRP A 100 2.17 -15.48 1.32
CA TRP A 100 3.28 -15.48 2.26
C TRP A 100 3.88 -16.87 2.44
N LEU A 101 5.20 -16.93 2.67
CA LEU A 101 5.83 -18.14 3.17
C LEU A 101 5.52 -18.33 4.67
N PRO A 102 5.51 -19.58 5.17
CA PRO A 102 5.04 -19.89 6.52
C PRO A 102 5.75 -19.13 7.64
N GLU A 103 7.01 -18.79 7.49
CA GLU A 103 7.83 -18.18 8.54
C GLU A 103 7.77 -16.63 8.53
N LYS A 104 7.00 -16.02 7.61
CA LYS A 104 7.05 -14.56 7.40
C LYS A 104 6.72 -13.74 8.64
N LEU A 105 5.63 -14.05 9.33
CA LEU A 105 5.25 -13.27 10.52
C LEU A 105 6.26 -13.42 11.64
N ASP A 106 6.73 -14.63 11.91
CA ASP A 106 7.67 -14.90 12.99
C ASP A 106 9.00 -14.18 12.77
N LEU A 107 9.60 -14.36 11.60
CA LEU A 107 10.89 -13.75 11.25
C LEU A 107 10.78 -12.22 11.21
N GLN A 108 9.72 -11.69 10.61
CA GLN A 108 9.55 -10.24 10.46
C GLN A 108 9.26 -9.55 11.79
N LEU A 109 8.41 -10.15 12.65
CA LEU A 109 8.12 -9.64 13.98
C LEU A 109 9.36 -9.69 14.89
N SER A 110 10.11 -10.78 14.86
CA SER A 110 11.36 -10.93 15.60
C SER A 110 12.39 -9.89 15.16
N PHE A 111 12.53 -9.67 13.86
CA PHE A 111 13.41 -8.63 13.30
C PHE A 111 12.99 -7.23 13.74
N MET A 112 11.70 -6.87 13.67
CA MET A 112 11.22 -5.57 14.14
C MET A 112 11.54 -5.34 15.61
N LYS A 113 11.36 -6.36 16.45
CA LYS A 113 11.61 -6.27 17.90
C LYS A 113 13.11 -6.12 18.19
N SER A 114 13.96 -6.93 17.56
CA SER A 114 15.41 -6.91 17.81
C SER A 114 16.06 -5.60 17.40
N GLU A 115 15.61 -5.02 16.26
CA GLU A 115 16.15 -3.77 15.73
C GLU A 115 15.37 -2.52 16.22
N SER A 116 14.33 -2.70 17.05
CA SER A 116 13.47 -1.61 17.55
C SER A 116 12.87 -0.75 16.43
N LEU A 117 12.38 -1.38 15.37
CA LEU A 117 11.85 -0.73 14.18
C LEU A 117 10.36 -0.41 14.31
N ASP A 118 9.95 0.73 13.78
CA ASP A 118 8.53 1.11 13.67
C ASP A 118 7.89 0.57 12.38
N ILE A 119 8.71 0.31 11.34
CA ILE A 119 8.30 -0.29 10.07
C ILE A 119 9.43 -1.17 9.51
N CYS A 120 9.06 -2.29 8.92
CA CYS A 120 9.98 -3.11 8.15
C CYS A 120 9.28 -3.75 6.93
N GLN A 121 10.10 -4.25 6.02
CA GLN A 121 9.66 -5.01 4.85
C GLN A 121 10.54 -6.24 4.64
N THR A 122 9.99 -7.24 3.94
CA THR A 122 10.74 -8.39 3.46
C THR A 122 11.06 -8.24 1.97
N ASN A 123 12.01 -9.04 1.46
CA ASN A 123 12.11 -9.24 0.03
C ASN A 123 10.95 -10.11 -0.48
N GLU A 124 10.79 -10.15 -1.81
CA GLU A 124 9.70 -10.81 -2.48
C GLU A 124 10.18 -11.61 -3.69
N THR A 125 9.42 -12.64 -4.05
CA THR A 125 9.57 -13.40 -5.29
C THR A 125 8.46 -13.00 -6.25
N TRP A 126 8.80 -12.61 -7.47
CA TRP A 126 7.82 -12.27 -8.48
C TRP A 126 7.47 -13.48 -9.35
N VAL A 127 6.19 -13.73 -9.49
CA VAL A 127 5.64 -14.78 -10.35
C VAL A 127 4.74 -14.13 -11.41
N ARG A 128 4.93 -14.44 -12.68
CA ARG A 128 4.08 -14.01 -13.77
C ARG A 128 3.68 -15.23 -14.61
N ASN A 129 2.39 -15.41 -14.82
CA ASN A 129 1.85 -16.56 -15.56
C ASN A 129 2.43 -17.89 -15.04
N GLY A 130 2.49 -18.08 -13.72
CA GLY A 130 2.99 -19.28 -13.07
C GLY A 130 4.53 -19.46 -13.11
N LYS A 131 5.29 -18.50 -13.65
CA LYS A 131 6.76 -18.59 -13.74
C LYS A 131 7.42 -17.50 -12.91
N GLN A 132 8.43 -17.87 -12.13
CA GLN A 132 9.26 -16.90 -11.43
C GLN A 132 10.00 -16.00 -12.43
N VAL A 133 9.95 -14.69 -12.21
CA VAL A 133 10.63 -13.69 -13.03
C VAL A 133 11.68 -12.93 -12.22
N LYS A 134 12.76 -12.54 -12.89
CA LYS A 134 13.83 -11.79 -12.25
C LYS A 134 13.38 -10.33 -12.03
N GLN A 135 13.48 -9.87 -10.80
CA GLN A 135 13.25 -8.47 -10.45
C GLN A 135 14.36 -7.57 -11.01
N SER A 136 13.98 -6.44 -11.62
CA SER A 136 14.96 -5.45 -12.09
C SER A 136 15.63 -4.75 -10.89
N LYS A 137 16.91 -4.40 -11.05
CA LYS A 137 17.69 -3.69 -10.01
C LYS A 137 17.05 -2.39 -9.53
N LYS A 138 16.27 -1.72 -10.39
CA LYS A 138 15.54 -0.48 -10.05
C LYS A 138 14.46 -0.67 -8.97
N TYR A 139 14.03 -1.90 -8.72
CA TYR A 139 13.05 -2.25 -7.68
C TYR A 139 13.71 -2.87 -6.44
N ARG A 140 15.03 -2.66 -6.27
CA ARG A 140 15.70 -3.08 -5.03
C ARG A 140 15.09 -2.34 -3.86
N LYS A 141 14.67 -3.09 -2.85
CA LYS A 141 14.03 -2.54 -1.67
C LYS A 141 15.01 -1.72 -0.83
N PRO A 142 14.59 -0.54 -0.31
CA PRO A 142 15.44 0.30 0.53
C PRO A 142 15.54 -0.24 1.96
N SER A 143 16.61 0.19 2.66
CA SER A 143 16.78 0.06 4.11
C SER A 143 17.32 1.39 4.67
N GLY A 144 16.93 1.74 5.90
CA GLY A 144 17.25 3.03 6.49
C GLY A 144 16.28 4.14 6.07
N MET A 145 16.74 5.40 6.10
CA MET A 145 15.95 6.53 5.58
C MET A 145 15.85 6.43 4.06
N PHE A 146 14.66 6.54 3.52
CA PHE A 146 14.39 6.20 2.12
C PHE A 146 13.56 7.24 1.37
N PHE A 147 13.51 8.47 1.86
CA PHE A 147 12.65 9.51 1.31
C PHE A 147 12.93 9.79 -0.17
N GLU A 148 14.19 10.03 -0.54
CA GLU A 148 14.58 10.30 -1.92
C GLU A 148 14.16 9.16 -2.85
N GLN A 149 14.48 7.91 -2.48
CA GLN A 149 14.11 6.73 -3.26
C GLN A 149 12.58 6.54 -3.35
N SER A 150 11.84 6.88 -2.28
CA SER A 150 10.39 6.78 -2.26
C SER A 150 9.72 7.79 -3.18
N LEU A 151 10.29 8.99 -3.33
CA LEU A 151 9.81 9.98 -4.29
C LEU A 151 9.91 9.49 -5.73
N GLU A 152 11.00 8.81 -6.10
CA GLU A 152 11.21 8.32 -7.46
C GLU A 152 10.20 7.26 -7.89
N THR A 153 10.00 6.24 -7.03
CA THR A 153 9.11 5.11 -7.32
C THR A 153 8.65 4.40 -6.06
N CYS A 154 7.54 3.66 -6.17
CA CYS A 154 7.08 2.80 -5.09
C CYS A 154 8.00 1.58 -4.98
N LEU A 155 8.77 1.48 -3.88
CA LEU A 155 9.73 0.41 -3.62
C LEU A 155 9.28 -0.54 -2.50
N ILE A 156 8.29 -0.15 -1.72
CA ILE A 156 7.73 -0.94 -0.64
C ILE A 156 6.39 -1.51 -1.10
N SER A 157 6.30 -2.84 -1.18
CA SER A 157 5.04 -3.52 -1.49
C SER A 157 4.22 -3.70 -0.20
N PRO A 158 2.92 -3.40 -0.19
CA PRO A 158 2.07 -3.63 0.98
C PRO A 158 2.22 -5.05 1.54
N SER A 159 2.12 -6.08 0.71
CA SER A 159 2.23 -7.49 1.13
C SER A 159 3.57 -7.88 1.79
N CYS A 160 4.60 -7.06 1.63
CA CYS A 160 5.89 -7.26 2.30
C CYS A 160 6.01 -6.52 3.62
N THR A 161 5.07 -5.63 3.94
CA THR A 161 5.23 -4.63 5.00
C THR A 161 4.60 -5.08 6.31
N MET A 162 5.27 -4.76 7.40
CA MET A 162 4.74 -4.78 8.76
C MET A 162 5.16 -3.47 9.44
N PHE A 163 4.24 -2.87 10.21
CA PHE A 163 4.50 -1.66 11.00
C PHE A 163 3.74 -1.71 12.33
N ASN A 164 4.17 -0.90 13.30
CA ASN A 164 3.50 -0.78 14.59
C ASN A 164 2.48 0.38 14.62
N ARG A 165 1.71 0.50 15.70
CA ARG A 165 0.71 1.56 15.86
C ARG A 165 1.35 2.96 15.88
N LYS A 166 2.53 3.11 16.47
CA LYS A 166 3.24 4.41 16.50
C LYS A 166 3.52 4.93 15.08
N PHE A 167 3.96 4.05 14.17
CA PHE A 167 4.12 4.40 12.76
C PHE A 167 2.79 4.86 12.16
N TRP A 168 1.73 4.05 12.30
CA TRP A 168 0.42 4.35 11.76
C TRP A 168 -0.16 5.67 12.27
N ASP A 169 -0.11 5.90 13.57
CA ASP A 169 -0.64 7.11 14.21
C ASP A 169 0.12 8.37 13.77
N SER A 170 1.42 8.24 13.49
CA SER A 170 2.27 9.36 13.04
C SER A 170 2.13 9.70 11.57
N VAL A 171 1.94 8.68 10.71
CA VAL A 171 1.88 8.86 9.24
C VAL A 171 0.44 9.12 8.78
N GLY A 172 -0.53 8.55 9.49
CA GLY A 172 -1.95 8.64 9.19
C GLY A 172 -2.42 7.63 8.13
N PRO A 173 -3.72 7.63 7.83
CA PRO A 173 -4.34 6.62 7.00
C PRO A 173 -3.94 6.72 5.53
N PHE A 174 -4.27 5.67 4.77
CA PHE A 174 -4.27 5.71 3.31
C PHE A 174 -5.26 6.78 2.82
N ASP A 175 -4.93 7.46 1.74
CA ASP A 175 -5.82 8.46 1.13
C ASP A 175 -6.92 7.76 0.32
N GLU A 176 -8.15 7.88 0.77
CA GLU A 176 -9.32 7.24 0.14
C GLU A 176 -9.76 7.89 -1.18
N ASN A 177 -9.20 9.06 -1.51
CA ASN A 177 -9.41 9.70 -2.81
C ASN A 177 -8.51 9.12 -3.91
N MET A 178 -7.62 8.21 -3.56
CA MET A 178 -6.65 7.62 -4.47
C MET A 178 -7.07 6.21 -4.90
N PRO A 179 -7.50 6.02 -6.16
CA PRO A 179 -7.82 4.70 -6.69
C PRO A 179 -6.55 3.89 -7.02
N ALA A 180 -5.37 4.52 -6.99
CA ALA A 180 -4.08 3.90 -7.21
C ALA A 180 -2.96 4.76 -6.61
N CYS A 181 -1.78 4.18 -6.37
CA CYS A 181 -0.63 4.83 -5.73
C CYS A 181 -0.89 5.28 -4.28
N GLU A 182 -1.88 4.72 -3.61
CA GLU A 182 -2.15 4.95 -2.20
C GLU A 182 -0.99 4.49 -1.31
N ASP A 183 -0.30 3.45 -1.73
CA ASP A 183 0.93 2.95 -1.13
C ASP A 183 2.08 3.94 -1.31
N TYR A 184 2.28 4.45 -2.53
CA TYR A 184 3.27 5.48 -2.81
C TYR A 184 3.04 6.74 -1.93
N ASP A 185 1.79 7.20 -1.79
CA ASP A 185 1.44 8.33 -0.92
C ASP A 185 1.84 8.08 0.53
N LEU A 186 1.56 6.88 1.06
CA LEU A 186 1.93 6.50 2.42
C LEU A 186 3.45 6.50 2.61
N TRP A 187 4.19 5.94 1.64
CA TRP A 187 5.64 5.82 1.75
C TRP A 187 6.37 7.15 1.64
N ILE A 188 5.94 8.09 0.80
CA ILE A 188 6.56 9.43 0.77
C ILE A 188 6.27 10.23 2.04
N ARG A 189 5.10 10.04 2.68
CA ARG A 189 4.77 10.66 3.97
C ARG A 189 5.56 10.07 5.15
N SER A 190 6.04 8.86 5.02
CA SER A 190 6.78 8.16 6.07
C SER A 190 8.30 8.19 5.89
N GLY A 191 8.80 8.27 4.65
CA GLY A 191 10.19 8.02 4.30
C GLY A 191 11.20 9.02 4.88
N PHE A 192 10.76 10.21 5.28
CA PHE A 192 11.58 11.21 5.98
C PHE A 192 11.40 11.18 7.50
N LYS A 193 10.45 10.39 8.01
CA LYS A 193 10.14 10.26 9.45
C LYS A 193 10.71 8.99 10.08
N PHE A 194 10.66 7.89 9.34
CA PHE A 194 10.97 6.56 9.86
C PHE A 194 11.95 5.82 8.96
N PRO A 195 13.04 5.28 9.53
CA PRO A 195 13.88 4.33 8.79
C PRO A 195 13.11 3.02 8.58
N VAL A 196 13.14 2.49 7.36
CA VAL A 196 12.57 1.17 7.08
C VAL A 196 13.61 0.09 7.29
N GLY A 197 13.26 -0.96 8.03
CA GLY A 197 14.06 -2.18 8.11
C GLY A 197 13.84 -3.06 6.88
N LEU A 198 14.89 -3.72 6.40
CA LEU A 198 14.80 -4.72 5.34
C LEU A 198 15.27 -6.07 5.86
N LEU A 199 14.34 -7.01 5.98
CA LEU A 199 14.66 -8.42 6.15
C LEU A 199 14.91 -9.01 4.76
N GLU A 200 16.14 -9.48 4.51
CA GLU A 200 16.58 -9.90 3.16
C GLU A 200 15.90 -11.17 2.64
N ASP A 201 15.24 -11.92 3.53
CA ASP A 201 14.53 -13.13 3.17
C ASP A 201 13.33 -12.84 2.25
N ARG A 202 13.15 -13.70 1.24
CA ARG A 202 12.04 -13.60 0.27
C ARG A 202 10.82 -14.33 0.81
N LEU A 203 10.07 -13.66 1.66
CA LEU A 203 8.96 -14.24 2.39
C LEU A 203 7.56 -13.92 1.81
N THR A 204 7.53 -13.19 0.70
CA THR A 204 6.31 -12.86 -0.03
C THR A 204 6.42 -13.33 -1.48
N ILE A 205 5.37 -13.98 -1.99
CA ILE A 205 5.22 -14.33 -3.41
C ILE A 205 4.23 -13.34 -4.02
N LYS A 206 4.71 -12.57 -4.97
CA LYS A 206 3.94 -11.54 -5.66
C LYS A 206 3.50 -12.02 -7.03
N HIS A 207 2.18 -12.17 -7.21
CA HIS A 207 1.61 -12.64 -8.47
C HIS A 207 1.27 -11.47 -9.40
N GLY A 208 1.71 -11.55 -10.65
CA GLY A 208 1.50 -10.52 -11.65
C GLY A 208 1.23 -11.05 -13.05
N GLY A 209 0.98 -10.11 -13.97
CA GLY A 209 0.75 -10.42 -15.38
C GLY A 209 -0.70 -10.68 -15.74
N ARG A 210 -1.65 -10.38 -14.86
CA ARG A 210 -3.08 -10.57 -15.12
C ARG A 210 -3.72 -9.32 -15.74
N PRO A 211 -4.77 -9.50 -16.59
CA PRO A 211 -5.48 -8.37 -17.20
C PRO A 211 -6.22 -7.48 -16.21
N ASP A 212 -6.68 -8.04 -15.08
CA ASP A 212 -7.46 -7.37 -14.04
C ASP A 212 -6.62 -6.51 -13.08
N GLN A 213 -5.28 -6.55 -13.20
CA GLN A 213 -4.42 -5.77 -12.33
C GLN A 213 -4.67 -4.27 -12.47
N LEU A 214 -4.61 -3.55 -11.35
CA LEU A 214 -4.81 -2.10 -11.25
C LEU A 214 -3.92 -1.34 -12.25
N THR A 215 -2.69 -1.83 -12.47
CA THR A 215 -1.73 -1.28 -13.44
C THR A 215 -2.24 -1.23 -14.88
N ASN A 216 -3.21 -2.07 -15.23
CA ASN A 216 -3.82 -2.10 -16.56
C ASN A 216 -5.09 -1.24 -16.67
N ARG A 217 -5.66 -0.83 -15.54
CA ARG A 217 -6.93 -0.09 -15.46
C ARG A 217 -6.75 1.41 -15.27
N VAL A 218 -5.66 1.82 -14.64
CA VAL A 218 -5.38 3.23 -14.34
C VAL A 218 -4.60 3.87 -15.49
N ALA A 219 -5.17 4.92 -16.05
CA ALA A 219 -4.63 5.57 -17.25
C ALA A 219 -3.30 6.30 -17.04
N SER A 220 -3.01 6.73 -15.81
CA SER A 220 -1.75 7.43 -15.49
C SER A 220 -1.44 7.38 -13.99
N PHE A 221 -0.45 6.59 -13.61
CA PHE A 221 0.08 6.58 -12.25
C PHE A 221 0.80 7.88 -11.90
N ASP A 222 1.44 8.53 -12.88
CA ASP A 222 2.18 9.76 -12.62
C ASP A 222 1.27 10.90 -12.12
N LEU A 223 0.01 10.93 -12.55
CA LEU A 223 -0.94 11.93 -12.06
C LEU A 223 -1.20 11.79 -10.54
N TYR A 224 -1.38 10.56 -10.06
CA TYR A 224 -1.58 10.30 -8.63
C TYR A 224 -0.30 10.53 -7.82
N ARG A 225 0.87 10.27 -8.40
CA ARG A 225 2.16 10.60 -7.76
C ARG A 225 2.37 12.11 -7.68
N ILE A 226 2.01 12.87 -8.72
CA ILE A 226 2.01 14.34 -8.70
C ILE A 226 1.10 14.85 -7.58
N TYR A 227 -0.13 14.33 -7.50
CA TYR A 227 -1.07 14.64 -6.43
C TYR A 227 -0.47 14.41 -5.05
N SER A 228 0.14 13.24 -4.82
CA SER A 228 0.76 12.88 -3.54
C SER A 228 1.91 13.83 -3.16
N ILE A 229 2.75 14.21 -4.12
CA ILE A 229 3.86 15.13 -3.85
C ILE A 229 3.33 16.53 -3.54
N ILE A 230 2.32 17.02 -4.26
CA ILE A 230 1.69 18.31 -3.95
C ILE A 230 1.08 18.30 -2.54
N LYS A 231 0.37 17.23 -2.18
CA LYS A 231 -0.18 17.04 -0.83
C LYS A 231 0.92 17.07 0.23
N LEU A 232 2.03 16.40 -0.02
CA LEU A 232 3.20 16.40 0.88
C LEU A 232 3.82 17.80 1.01
N LEU A 233 3.98 18.55 -0.08
CA LEU A 233 4.48 19.94 -0.04
C LEU A 233 3.56 20.85 0.80
N HIS A 234 2.25 20.62 0.78
CA HIS A 234 1.28 21.38 1.57
C HIS A 234 1.25 21.01 3.06
N SER A 235 1.76 19.85 3.44
CA SER A 235 1.81 19.42 4.84
C SER A 235 2.70 20.32 5.72
N LYS A 236 3.70 20.98 5.10
CA LYS A 236 4.73 21.80 5.76
C LYS A 236 5.59 21.01 6.78
N GLU A 237 5.63 19.68 6.63
CA GLU A 237 6.39 18.79 7.52
C GLU A 237 7.84 18.57 7.05
N LEU A 238 8.15 18.95 5.80
CA LEU A 238 9.46 18.72 5.17
C LEU A 238 10.48 19.75 5.67
N GLY A 239 11.69 19.29 5.96
CA GLY A 239 12.86 20.13 6.11
C GLY A 239 13.33 20.75 4.78
N PRO A 240 14.30 21.66 4.80
CA PRO A 240 14.75 22.34 3.58
C PRO A 240 15.25 21.37 2.48
N ASP A 241 16.01 20.35 2.85
CA ASP A 241 16.59 19.39 1.90
C ASP A 241 15.49 18.50 1.29
N GLU A 242 14.59 17.96 2.12
CA GLU A 242 13.45 17.16 1.66
C GLU A 242 12.50 17.99 0.78
N LEU A 243 12.31 19.26 1.10
CA LEU A 243 11.49 20.18 0.32
C LEU A 243 12.03 20.34 -1.11
N GLU A 244 13.33 20.56 -1.26
CA GLU A 244 13.97 20.70 -2.56
C GLU A 244 13.94 19.39 -3.36
N LEU A 245 14.17 18.24 -2.71
CA LEU A 245 14.01 16.92 -3.33
C LEU A 245 12.58 16.71 -3.85
N ALA A 246 11.58 17.02 -3.04
CA ALA A 246 10.18 16.87 -3.41
C ALA A 246 9.79 17.78 -4.57
N LYS A 247 10.24 19.05 -4.60
CA LYS A 247 10.01 19.98 -5.72
C LYS A 247 10.67 19.50 -7.01
N SER A 248 11.92 19.06 -6.94
CA SER A 248 12.66 18.54 -8.08
C SER A 248 11.96 17.32 -8.69
N GLU A 249 11.53 16.39 -7.84
CA GLU A 249 10.82 15.20 -8.30
C GLU A 249 9.43 15.54 -8.86
N LEU A 250 8.73 16.52 -8.28
CA LEU A 250 7.46 17.02 -8.83
C LEU A 250 7.65 17.50 -10.28
N GLN A 251 8.65 18.34 -10.52
CA GLN A 251 8.96 18.83 -11.86
C GLN A 251 9.28 17.70 -12.84
N ARG A 252 10.06 16.71 -12.39
CA ARG A 252 10.42 15.54 -13.21
C ARG A 252 9.17 14.72 -13.60
N LYS A 253 8.27 14.43 -12.64
CA LYS A 253 7.04 13.68 -12.90
C LYS A 253 6.07 14.44 -13.79
N VAL A 254 5.96 15.75 -13.61
CA VAL A 254 5.16 16.61 -14.50
C VAL A 254 5.68 16.52 -15.93
N GLY A 255 6.98 16.62 -16.16
CA GLY A 255 7.57 16.47 -17.49
C GLY A 255 7.18 15.15 -18.17
N TYR A 256 7.23 14.03 -17.45
CA TYR A 256 6.78 12.73 -17.97
C TYR A 256 5.28 12.70 -18.26
N PHE A 257 4.46 13.26 -17.36
CA PHE A 257 3.02 13.32 -17.52
C PHE A 257 2.60 14.16 -18.73
N LEU A 258 3.16 15.39 -18.86
CA LEU A 258 2.90 16.29 -19.99
C LEU A 258 3.30 15.64 -21.32
N GLY A 259 4.51 15.06 -21.39
CA GLY A 259 4.96 14.33 -22.57
C GLY A 259 4.02 13.17 -22.96
N GLY A 260 3.48 12.48 -21.96
CA GLY A 260 2.46 11.45 -22.15
C GLY A 260 1.12 12.01 -22.64
N CYS A 261 0.68 13.15 -22.13
CA CYS A 261 -0.56 13.82 -22.55
C CYS A 261 -0.45 14.30 -24.01
N MET A 262 0.64 14.95 -24.39
CA MET A 262 0.85 15.41 -25.75
C MET A 262 0.81 14.27 -26.78
N LYS A 263 1.45 13.14 -26.48
CA LYS A 263 1.40 11.95 -27.36
C LYS A 263 0.00 11.38 -27.55
N ARG A 264 -0.92 11.62 -26.60
CA ARG A 264 -2.31 11.11 -26.62
C ARG A 264 -3.36 12.19 -26.96
N GLY A 265 -2.93 13.41 -27.34
CA GLY A 265 -3.82 14.52 -27.66
C GLY A 265 -4.64 15.07 -26.48
N LYS A 266 -4.19 14.86 -25.24
CA LYS A 266 -4.86 15.31 -24.02
C LYS A 266 -4.35 16.69 -23.57
N VAL A 267 -4.46 17.68 -24.45
CA VAL A 267 -3.87 19.03 -24.27
C VAL A 267 -4.47 19.74 -23.06
N GLU A 268 -5.79 19.81 -22.95
CA GLU A 268 -6.46 20.46 -21.81
C GLU A 268 -6.08 19.88 -20.45
N GLN A 269 -5.85 18.57 -20.39
CA GLN A 269 -5.39 17.91 -19.16
C GLN A 269 -3.95 18.30 -18.84
N ALA A 270 -3.08 18.42 -19.86
CA ALA A 270 -1.70 18.84 -19.68
C ALA A 270 -1.63 20.28 -19.15
N GLU A 271 -2.31 21.21 -19.83
CA GLU A 271 -2.35 22.63 -19.44
C GLU A 271 -2.85 22.84 -18.01
N ARG A 272 -3.93 22.14 -17.61
CA ARG A 272 -4.44 22.23 -16.25
C ARG A 272 -3.43 21.76 -15.20
N VAL A 273 -2.78 20.61 -15.42
CA VAL A 273 -1.79 20.09 -14.48
C VAL A 273 -0.59 21.02 -14.39
N GLU A 274 -0.13 21.57 -15.51
CA GLU A 274 0.97 22.53 -15.57
C GLU A 274 0.66 23.79 -14.75
N ILE A 275 -0.51 24.41 -14.94
CA ILE A 275 -0.97 25.58 -14.17
C ILE A 275 -0.98 25.30 -12.66
N VAL A 276 -1.55 24.18 -12.25
CA VAL A 276 -1.62 23.82 -10.83
C VAL A 276 -0.22 23.64 -10.24
N VAL A 277 0.66 22.96 -10.95
CA VAL A 277 2.02 22.69 -10.46
C VAL A 277 2.87 23.96 -10.43
N GLU A 278 2.79 24.83 -11.43
CA GLU A 278 3.46 26.14 -11.40
C GLU A 278 3.00 26.98 -10.20
N ALA A 279 1.71 27.01 -9.92
CA ALA A 279 1.17 27.71 -8.76
C ALA A 279 1.75 27.16 -7.44
N VAL A 280 1.81 25.83 -7.29
CA VAL A 280 2.40 25.18 -6.11
C VAL A 280 3.89 25.53 -5.96
N LEU A 281 4.66 25.44 -7.05
CA LEU A 281 6.10 25.73 -7.03
C LEU A 281 6.39 27.22 -6.71
N ASN A 282 5.48 28.12 -7.07
CA ASN A 282 5.52 29.54 -6.74
C ASN A 282 4.96 29.86 -5.34
N GLY A 283 4.63 28.86 -4.53
CA GLY A 283 4.15 29.00 -3.16
C GLY A 283 2.70 29.48 -3.04
N GLN A 284 1.91 29.38 -4.11
CA GLN A 284 0.49 29.72 -4.09
C GLN A 284 -0.32 28.58 -3.46
N SER A 285 -1.40 28.94 -2.76
CA SER A 285 -2.32 27.95 -2.17
C SER A 285 -3.28 27.44 -3.25
N VAL A 286 -3.09 26.19 -3.63
CA VAL A 286 -3.94 25.45 -4.60
C VAL A 286 -4.35 24.14 -3.97
N ALA A 287 -5.60 23.70 -4.14
CA ALA A 287 -6.00 22.42 -3.59
C ALA A 287 -5.30 21.27 -4.32
N PRO A 288 -4.67 20.29 -3.62
CA PRO A 288 -4.03 19.14 -4.28
C PRO A 288 -4.97 18.40 -5.24
N ALA A 289 -6.26 18.34 -4.88
CA ALA A 289 -7.29 17.69 -5.70
C ALA A 289 -7.52 18.33 -7.08
N ASP A 290 -7.11 19.61 -7.28
CA ASP A 290 -7.27 20.30 -8.57
C ASP A 290 -6.49 19.60 -9.70
N VAL A 291 -5.39 18.89 -9.35
CA VAL A 291 -4.64 18.06 -10.30
C VAL A 291 -5.48 16.89 -10.82
N LEU A 292 -6.38 16.36 -9.99
CA LEU A 292 -7.23 15.21 -10.33
C LEU A 292 -8.55 15.62 -11.00
N ALA A 293 -8.83 16.92 -11.15
CA ALA A 293 -10.06 17.42 -11.73
C ALA A 293 -10.33 16.80 -13.12
N GLY A 294 -11.56 16.34 -13.34
CA GLY A 294 -11.96 15.66 -14.58
C GLY A 294 -11.50 14.21 -14.72
N GLN A 295 -10.83 13.63 -13.73
CA GLN A 295 -10.59 12.18 -13.69
C GLN A 295 -11.85 11.46 -13.19
N LYS A 296 -12.21 10.36 -13.87
CA LYS A 296 -13.18 9.41 -13.30
C LYS A 296 -12.47 8.66 -12.18
N ILE A 297 -12.97 8.78 -10.96
CA ILE A 297 -12.50 7.96 -9.83
C ILE A 297 -12.92 6.52 -10.12
N PHE A 298 -11.94 5.68 -10.38
CA PHE A 298 -12.15 4.26 -10.56
C PHE A 298 -11.99 3.59 -9.18
N ARG A 299 -13.04 2.92 -8.69
CA ARG A 299 -13.05 2.30 -7.35
C ARG A 299 -12.88 0.77 -7.38
N GLY A 300 -12.32 0.22 -8.42
CA GLY A 300 -12.07 -1.21 -8.52
C GLY A 300 -12.83 -1.92 -9.63
#